data_49793e63273dfd53105957f7c1a52f4a
#
_entry.id   49793e63273dfd53105957f7c1a52f4a
#
_cell.length_a   1.000
_cell.length_b   1.000
_cell.length_c   1.000
_cell.angle_alpha   90.00
_cell.angle_beta   90.00
_cell.angle_gamma   90.00
#
_symmetry.space_group_name_H-M   'P 1'
#
loop_
_entity.id
_entity.type
_entity.pdbx_description
1 polymer ?
#
loop_
_entity_poly.entity_id
_entity_poly.type
_entity_poly.pdbx_seq_one_letter_code
_entity_poly.pdbx_strand_id
1 'polypeptide(L)'
;MKFFLNLFATFFALTLAACSTSTVSSDNENFQSSSSAKFSSSAEPQSIYEAIEESEQYTTRDSVAAYLCKFDKLPSNYVSKSEGKALYESKTGNTFSKWNFNPWTTIGVMIGGDVFDNREGLLPSGSYHEADVDYFDASRGTKRLVYQSDCVIYYTADHYETFTRLERQ
;
A
#
# COMPACT_ATOMS: atom_id res chain seq x y z
N MET A 1 43.38 -21.33 10.36
CA MET A 1 44.59 -20.60 9.94
C MET A 1 44.32 -19.99 8.57
N LYS A 2 44.22 -18.73 8.52
CA LYS A 2 44.44 -17.63 7.57
C LYS A 2 43.27 -16.63 7.56
N PHE A 3 43.56 -15.53 8.22
CA PHE A 3 42.88 -14.24 8.18
C PHE A 3 43.06 -13.60 6.79
N PHE A 4 42.02 -12.98 6.26
CA PHE A 4 42.18 -11.87 5.33
C PHE A 4 41.32 -10.69 5.78
N LEU A 5 42.00 -9.74 6.35
CA LEU A 5 41.61 -8.39 6.69
C LEU A 5 41.79 -7.55 5.42
N ASN A 6 40.70 -6.94 4.88
CA ASN A 6 40.84 -5.91 3.86
C ASN A 6 40.18 -4.62 4.35
N LEU A 7 41.04 -3.72 4.72
CA LEU A 7 40.82 -2.34 5.09
C LEU A 7 40.82 -1.49 3.79
N PHE A 8 39.71 -0.84 3.46
CA PHE A 8 39.71 0.27 2.47
C PHE A 8 39.20 1.53 3.14
N ALA A 9 40.16 2.42 3.40
CA ALA A 9 39.94 3.81 3.73
C ALA A 9 39.82 4.59 2.41
N THR A 10 38.78 5.40 2.23
CA THR A 10 38.73 6.41 1.18
C THR A 10 38.21 7.73 1.71
N PHE A 11 39.11 8.62 1.75
CA PHE A 11 39.19 10.06 1.61
C PHE A 11 37.86 10.85 1.46
N PHE A 12 37.76 11.74 2.42
CA PHE A 12 36.86 12.90 2.47
C PHE A 12 37.51 14.04 1.69
N ALA A 13 36.87 14.58 0.68
CA ALA A 13 37.22 15.83 0.04
C ALA A 13 36.13 16.86 0.28
N LEU A 14 36.48 17.83 1.13
CA LEU A 14 35.71 19.01 1.48
C LEU A 14 36.05 20.12 0.47
N THR A 15 35.08 20.66 -0.28
CA THR A 15 35.24 21.88 -1.05
C THR A 15 34.28 22.93 -0.55
N LEU A 16 34.87 23.94 0.10
CA LEU A 16 34.25 25.25 0.35
C LEU A 16 34.37 26.10 -0.92
N ALA A 17 33.31 26.77 -1.30
CA ALA A 17 33.36 27.92 -2.20
C ALA A 17 32.37 28.99 -1.76
N ALA A 18 32.89 30.04 -1.50
CA ALA A 18 32.75 31.37 -1.08
C ALA A 18 31.56 32.17 -1.62
N CYS A 19 31.08 32.98 -0.70
CA CYS A 19 30.16 34.12 -0.82
C CYS A 19 30.73 35.24 -1.69
N SER A 20 29.88 35.83 -2.53
CA SER A 20 30.13 37.20 -3.05
C SER A 20 28.83 37.97 -3.10
N THR A 21 28.76 38.93 -2.23
CA THR A 21 27.81 40.05 -2.19
C THR A 21 28.20 41.10 -3.22
N SER A 22 27.25 41.64 -3.96
CA SER A 22 27.38 42.95 -4.61
C SER A 22 26.04 43.67 -4.61
N THR A 23 26.08 44.85 -4.07
CA THR A 23 25.00 45.81 -3.89
C THR A 23 24.90 46.80 -5.05
N VAL A 24 23.64 47.30 -5.27
CA VAL A 24 23.21 48.66 -5.69
C VAL A 24 23.31 49.03 -7.20
N SER A 25 22.24 49.36 -7.86
CA SER A 25 21.45 50.59 -7.94
C SER A 25 20.40 50.57 -9.03
N SER A 26 19.35 51.31 -8.77
CA SER A 26 18.23 51.72 -9.61
C SER A 26 18.60 52.12 -11.03
N ASP A 27 17.75 51.78 -12.00
CA ASP A 27 16.99 52.76 -12.75
C ASP A 27 15.90 52.08 -13.62
N ASN A 28 14.84 52.81 -13.76
CA ASN A 28 13.58 52.62 -14.39
C ASN A 28 13.74 52.50 -15.93
N GLU A 29 13.08 51.51 -16.58
CA GLU A 29 12.31 51.82 -17.78
C GLU A 29 11.43 50.62 -18.22
N ASN A 30 10.21 51.00 -18.49
CA ASN A 30 9.07 50.31 -19.02
C ASN A 30 9.35 49.61 -20.37
N PHE A 31 9.09 48.27 -20.49
CA PHE A 31 8.74 47.67 -21.74
C PHE A 31 7.71 46.54 -21.54
N GLN A 32 6.54 46.79 -22.00
CA GLN A 32 5.37 45.96 -22.06
C GLN A 32 5.49 44.98 -23.24
N SER A 33 5.49 43.65 -22.99
CA SER A 33 4.86 42.69 -23.92
C SER A 33 4.78 41.32 -23.31
N SER A 34 3.60 40.96 -22.96
CA SER A 34 2.87 39.70 -23.10
C SER A 34 3.66 38.42 -23.44
N SER A 35 3.70 37.51 -22.45
CA SER A 35 3.18 36.15 -22.63
C SER A 35 2.97 35.49 -21.27
N SER A 36 1.76 35.62 -20.77
CA SER A 36 1.27 34.85 -19.62
C SER A 36 1.15 33.40 -20.04
N ALA A 37 2.18 32.61 -19.85
CA ALA A 37 2.02 31.18 -19.74
C ALA A 37 1.33 30.90 -18.42
N LYS A 38 0.01 30.84 -18.42
CA LYS A 38 -0.78 30.25 -17.36
C LYS A 38 -0.41 28.77 -17.27
N PHE A 39 0.54 28.44 -16.40
CA PHE A 39 0.61 27.10 -15.84
C PHE A 39 -0.55 26.99 -14.84
N SER A 40 -1.74 26.76 -15.36
CA SER A 40 -2.86 26.29 -14.57
C SER A 40 -2.74 24.78 -14.49
N SER A 41 -1.85 24.29 -13.60
CA SER A 41 -1.89 22.92 -13.15
C SER A 41 -2.91 22.81 -12.02
N SER A 42 -4.17 22.93 -12.36
CA SER A 42 -5.24 22.35 -11.55
C SER A 42 -5.29 20.86 -11.88
N ALA A 43 -4.36 20.09 -11.34
CA ALA A 43 -4.55 18.64 -11.24
C ALA A 43 -5.76 18.47 -10.31
N GLU A 44 -6.92 18.16 -10.86
CA GLU A 44 -8.02 17.56 -10.13
C GLU A 44 -7.44 16.39 -9.32
N PRO A 45 -7.85 16.19 -8.06
CA PRO A 45 -7.40 15.03 -7.32
C PRO A 45 -7.83 13.77 -8.07
N GLN A 46 -6.85 13.06 -8.65
CA GLN A 46 -7.11 11.77 -9.28
C GLN A 46 -7.77 10.87 -8.25
N SER A 47 -8.87 10.24 -8.61
CA SER A 47 -9.51 9.26 -7.74
C SER A 47 -8.50 8.14 -7.45
N ILE A 48 -8.54 7.57 -6.26
CA ILE A 48 -7.67 6.45 -5.90
C ILE A 48 -7.79 5.30 -6.92
N TYR A 49 -8.98 5.11 -7.48
CA TYR A 49 -9.26 4.12 -8.52
C TYR A 49 -8.43 4.33 -9.79
N GLU A 50 -8.22 5.56 -10.23
CA GLU A 50 -7.40 5.87 -11.41
C GLU A 50 -5.93 5.60 -11.16
N ALA A 51 -5.44 5.86 -9.95
CA ALA A 51 -4.04 5.67 -9.54
C ALA A 51 -3.65 4.20 -9.31
N ILE A 52 -4.61 3.26 -9.27
CA ILE A 52 -4.32 1.84 -9.06
C ILE A 52 -3.76 1.18 -10.32
N GLU A 53 -2.60 0.55 -10.20
CA GLU A 53 -1.93 -0.20 -11.24
C GLU A 53 -1.94 -1.71 -10.96
N GLU A 54 -2.13 -2.54 -11.99
CA GLU A 54 -2.25 -4.00 -11.84
C GLU A 54 -0.98 -4.68 -11.33
N SER A 55 0.19 -4.12 -11.66
CA SER A 55 1.51 -4.66 -11.30
C SER A 55 1.93 -4.33 -9.87
N GLU A 56 1.25 -3.40 -9.22
CA GLU A 56 1.64 -2.90 -7.89
C GLU A 56 1.05 -3.72 -6.75
N GLN A 57 1.62 -3.56 -5.56
CA GLN A 57 1.21 -4.23 -4.34
C GLN A 57 0.45 -3.26 -3.42
N TYR A 58 -0.68 -3.71 -2.90
CA TYR A 58 -1.54 -2.90 -2.04
C TYR A 58 -1.89 -3.63 -0.76
N THR A 59 -1.97 -2.89 0.35
CA THR A 59 -2.22 -3.44 1.69
C THR A 59 -3.30 -2.67 2.46
N THR A 60 -3.64 -1.45 2.01
CA THR A 60 -4.62 -0.61 2.68
C THR A 60 -6.04 -0.88 2.19
N ARG A 61 -7.04 -0.64 3.06
CA ARG A 61 -8.46 -0.82 2.76
C ARG A 61 -8.85 -0.21 1.41
N ASP A 62 -8.53 1.08 1.22
CA ASP A 62 -9.02 1.83 0.07
C ASP A 62 -8.33 1.42 -1.23
N SER A 63 -7.01 1.20 -1.17
CA SER A 63 -6.26 0.74 -2.35
C SER A 63 -6.65 -0.68 -2.78
N VAL A 64 -6.86 -1.59 -1.82
CA VAL A 64 -7.28 -2.96 -2.14
C VAL A 64 -8.72 -3.00 -2.64
N ALA A 65 -9.62 -2.20 -2.07
CA ALA A 65 -10.98 -2.07 -2.57
C ALA A 65 -11.01 -1.52 -4.00
N ALA A 66 -10.23 -0.46 -4.28
CA ALA A 66 -10.11 0.08 -5.63
C ALA A 66 -9.51 -0.92 -6.62
N TYR A 67 -8.52 -1.71 -6.20
CA TYR A 67 -7.93 -2.78 -7.01
C TYR A 67 -8.96 -3.87 -7.35
N LEU A 68 -9.72 -4.36 -6.36
CA LEU A 68 -10.80 -5.31 -6.56
C LEU A 68 -11.86 -4.79 -7.55
N CYS A 69 -12.26 -3.52 -7.41
CA CYS A 69 -13.20 -2.88 -8.33
C CYS A 69 -12.68 -2.73 -9.76
N LYS A 70 -11.36 -2.56 -9.92
CA LYS A 70 -10.72 -2.33 -11.23
C LYS A 70 -10.40 -3.62 -11.95
N PHE A 71 -9.98 -4.66 -11.24
CA PHE A 71 -9.41 -5.88 -11.83
C PHE A 71 -10.14 -7.18 -11.46
N ASP A 72 -11.17 -7.12 -10.61
CA ASP A 72 -11.96 -8.26 -10.12
C ASP A 72 -11.11 -9.42 -9.54
N LYS A 73 -9.97 -9.07 -8.96
CA LYS A 73 -9.03 -9.99 -8.31
C LYS A 73 -8.24 -9.28 -7.22
N LEU A 74 -7.60 -10.02 -6.33
CA LEU A 74 -6.67 -9.47 -5.35
C LEU A 74 -5.31 -9.10 -5.98
N PRO A 75 -4.59 -8.10 -5.42
CA PRO A 75 -3.21 -7.81 -5.77
C PRO A 75 -2.29 -9.03 -5.59
N SER A 76 -1.17 -9.05 -6.32
CA SER A 76 -0.23 -10.19 -6.36
C SER A 76 0.44 -10.51 -5.01
N ASN A 77 0.38 -9.62 -4.05
CA ASN A 77 0.91 -9.82 -2.69
C ASN A 77 -0.06 -10.57 -1.75
N TYR A 78 -1.22 -10.99 -2.24
CA TYR A 78 -2.18 -11.78 -1.46
C TYR A 78 -2.01 -13.28 -1.70
N VAL A 79 -2.14 -14.04 -0.63
CA VAL A 79 -2.17 -15.50 -0.64
C VAL A 79 -3.27 -16.02 0.30
N SER A 80 -3.77 -17.23 0.06
CA SER A 80 -4.72 -17.90 0.96
C SER A 80 -4.11 -18.19 2.33
N LYS A 81 -4.96 -18.48 3.32
CA LYS A 81 -4.50 -18.91 4.66
C LYS A 81 -3.61 -20.16 4.61
N SER A 82 -3.92 -21.10 3.72
CA SER A 82 -3.13 -22.32 3.55
C SER A 82 -1.74 -22.04 2.98
N GLU A 83 -1.64 -21.20 1.96
CA GLU A 83 -0.37 -20.78 1.36
C GLU A 83 0.46 -19.94 2.33
N GLY A 84 -0.16 -19.00 3.03
CA GLY A 84 0.51 -18.18 4.04
C GLY A 84 1.08 -19.01 5.20
N LYS A 85 0.37 -20.05 5.64
CA LYS A 85 0.88 -21.02 6.61
C LYS A 85 2.13 -21.73 6.09
N ALA A 86 2.10 -22.26 4.87
CA ALA A 86 3.23 -22.94 4.26
C ALA A 86 4.43 -22.00 4.08
N LEU A 87 4.19 -20.74 3.68
CA LEU A 87 5.21 -19.71 3.59
C LEU A 87 5.84 -19.39 4.95
N TYR A 88 5.04 -19.30 6.01
CA TYR A 88 5.55 -19.09 7.37
C TYR A 88 6.50 -20.21 7.78
N GLU A 89 6.09 -21.47 7.64
CA GLU A 89 6.90 -22.63 7.99
C GLU A 89 8.21 -22.67 7.17
N SER A 90 8.12 -22.40 5.87
CA SER A 90 9.29 -22.37 4.98
C SER A 90 10.27 -21.24 5.30
N LYS A 91 9.77 -20.02 5.54
CA LYS A 91 10.62 -18.85 5.76
C LYS A 91 11.23 -18.79 7.16
N THR A 92 10.49 -19.24 8.18
CA THR A 92 10.91 -19.12 9.58
C THR A 92 11.53 -20.39 10.14
N GLY A 93 11.31 -21.53 9.53
CA GLY A 93 11.68 -22.85 10.06
C GLY A 93 10.86 -23.30 11.27
N ASN A 94 9.82 -22.55 11.65
CA ASN A 94 8.95 -22.86 12.78
C ASN A 94 7.66 -23.50 12.30
N THR A 95 7.12 -24.43 13.10
CA THR A 95 5.78 -24.96 12.85
C THR A 95 4.72 -23.88 13.11
N PHE A 96 3.80 -23.69 12.16
CA PHE A 96 2.70 -22.76 12.32
C PHE A 96 1.73 -23.23 13.40
N SER A 97 1.37 -22.34 14.33
CA SER A 97 0.37 -22.61 15.37
C SER A 97 -0.86 -21.72 15.27
N LYS A 98 -0.68 -20.43 15.05
CA LYS A 98 -1.76 -19.43 14.96
C LYS A 98 -1.29 -18.14 14.30
N TRP A 99 -2.26 -17.36 13.82
CA TRP A 99 -2.03 -16.03 13.23
C TRP A 99 -1.84 -14.94 14.32
N ASN A 100 -0.77 -15.02 15.11
CA ASN A 100 -0.43 -14.05 16.15
C ASN A 100 0.75 -13.14 15.78
N PHE A 101 0.98 -12.95 14.52
CA PHE A 101 2.02 -12.11 13.95
C PHE A 101 1.48 -11.31 12.77
N ASN A 102 2.23 -10.32 12.31
CA ASN A 102 1.90 -9.59 11.09
C ASN A 102 2.48 -10.33 9.87
N PRO A 103 1.64 -10.90 8.99
CA PRO A 103 2.12 -11.64 7.82
C PRO A 103 2.93 -10.79 6.85
N TRP A 104 2.57 -9.53 6.65
CA TRP A 104 3.29 -8.64 5.75
C TRP A 104 4.74 -8.43 6.19
N THR A 105 4.97 -8.09 7.46
CA THR A 105 6.32 -7.87 7.98
C THR A 105 7.10 -9.17 8.22
N THR A 106 6.43 -10.29 8.49
CA THR A 106 7.07 -11.57 8.83
C THR A 106 7.38 -12.40 7.59
N ILE A 107 6.43 -12.50 6.65
CA ILE A 107 6.56 -13.38 5.49
C ILE A 107 6.38 -12.65 4.15
N GLY A 108 6.08 -11.34 4.16
CA GLY A 108 6.03 -10.50 2.96
C GLY A 108 4.76 -10.69 2.13
N VAL A 109 3.65 -11.12 2.75
CA VAL A 109 2.36 -11.30 2.07
C VAL A 109 1.19 -10.80 2.91
N MET A 110 0.09 -10.50 2.24
CA MET A 110 -1.22 -10.31 2.84
C MET A 110 -2.02 -11.60 2.75
N ILE A 111 -2.96 -11.82 3.66
CA ILE A 111 -3.82 -13.00 3.63
C ILE A 111 -5.18 -12.65 3.02
N GLY A 112 -5.62 -13.42 2.03
CA GLY A 112 -6.91 -13.20 1.38
C GLY A 112 -7.21 -14.21 0.28
N GLY A 113 -8.44 -14.13 -0.27
CA GLY A 113 -8.93 -15.03 -1.29
C GLY A 113 -9.67 -16.26 -0.75
N ASP A 114 -9.66 -16.49 0.56
CA ASP A 114 -10.44 -17.56 1.19
C ASP A 114 -11.95 -17.23 1.14
N VAL A 115 -12.79 -18.27 1.08
CA VAL A 115 -14.24 -18.12 1.10
C VAL A 115 -14.71 -17.57 2.45
N PHE A 116 -15.60 -16.58 2.40
CA PHE A 116 -16.32 -16.06 3.57
C PHE A 116 -17.76 -16.59 3.58
N ASP A 117 -18.14 -17.30 4.60
CA ASP A 117 -19.33 -18.13 4.69
C ASP A 117 -20.62 -17.39 5.07
N ASN A 118 -20.58 -16.10 5.41
CA ASN A 118 -21.73 -15.28 5.83
C ASN A 118 -22.78 -16.04 6.68
N ARG A 119 -22.34 -16.88 7.62
CA ARG A 119 -23.22 -17.80 8.39
C ARG A 119 -24.23 -17.07 9.26
N GLU A 120 -23.83 -15.91 9.77
CA GLU A 120 -24.67 -15.05 10.62
C GLU A 120 -25.69 -14.26 9.80
N GLY A 121 -25.60 -14.30 8.45
CA GLY A 121 -26.53 -13.62 7.56
C GLY A 121 -26.49 -12.09 7.66
N LEU A 122 -25.37 -11.51 8.09
CA LEU A 122 -25.21 -10.07 8.23
C LEU A 122 -25.06 -9.33 6.89
N LEU A 123 -24.66 -10.05 5.86
CA LEU A 123 -24.60 -9.56 4.48
C LEU A 123 -25.74 -10.15 3.65
N PRO A 124 -26.15 -9.52 2.53
CA PRO A 124 -27.05 -10.12 1.56
C PRO A 124 -26.58 -11.51 1.12
N SER A 125 -27.49 -12.35 0.63
CA SER A 125 -27.11 -13.66 0.08
C SER A 125 -26.15 -13.49 -1.10
N GLY A 126 -25.07 -14.29 -1.12
CA GLY A 126 -24.03 -14.21 -2.15
C GLY A 126 -22.85 -15.13 -1.85
N SER A 127 -21.96 -15.27 -2.81
CA SER A 127 -20.68 -15.98 -2.64
C SER A 127 -19.59 -14.98 -2.40
N TYR A 128 -19.06 -14.97 -1.19
CA TYR A 128 -18.07 -13.99 -0.77
C TYR A 128 -16.69 -14.60 -0.57
N HIS A 129 -15.69 -13.76 -0.76
CA HIS A 129 -14.32 -14.00 -0.33
C HIS A 129 -13.91 -12.94 0.68
N GLU A 130 -12.85 -13.22 1.44
CA GLU A 130 -12.31 -12.27 2.41
C GLU A 130 -10.87 -11.90 2.07
N ALA A 131 -10.45 -10.70 2.48
CA ALA A 131 -9.07 -10.23 2.38
C ALA A 131 -8.73 -9.37 3.60
N ASP A 132 -7.58 -9.63 4.19
CA ASP A 132 -7.04 -8.79 5.24
C ASP A 132 -6.61 -7.43 4.67
N VAL A 133 -6.79 -6.37 5.44
CA VAL A 133 -6.30 -5.03 5.10
C VAL A 133 -5.78 -4.32 6.33
N ASP A 134 -4.97 -3.29 6.12
CA ASP A 134 -4.47 -2.41 7.19
C ASP A 134 -3.87 -3.19 8.37
N TYR A 135 -2.95 -4.10 8.12
CA TYR A 135 -2.21 -4.74 9.21
C TYR A 135 -1.56 -3.69 10.09
N PHE A 136 -1.70 -3.86 11.38
CA PHE A 136 -1.24 -2.88 12.34
C PHE A 136 -0.20 -3.50 13.28
N ASP A 137 0.95 -2.80 13.44
CA ASP A 137 2.05 -3.22 14.31
C ASP A 137 2.50 -4.69 14.09
N ALA A 138 2.64 -5.44 15.18
CA ALA A 138 3.13 -6.80 15.19
C ALA A 138 2.04 -7.87 14.99
N SER A 139 0.79 -7.51 14.66
CA SER A 139 -0.32 -8.45 14.57
C SER A 139 -1.04 -8.40 13.21
N ARG A 140 -1.76 -9.47 12.92
CA ARG A 140 -2.65 -9.56 11.75
C ARG A 140 -3.85 -8.61 11.86
N GLY A 141 -4.26 -8.23 13.09
CA GLY A 141 -5.41 -7.38 13.32
C GLY A 141 -6.76 -8.01 12.92
N THR A 142 -7.81 -7.18 12.93
CA THR A 142 -9.22 -7.61 12.72
C THR A 142 -9.85 -7.06 11.44
N LYS A 143 -9.18 -6.13 10.75
CA LYS A 143 -9.74 -5.44 9.59
C LYS A 143 -9.75 -6.33 8.34
N ARG A 144 -10.92 -6.41 7.68
CA ARG A 144 -11.14 -7.22 6.49
C ARG A 144 -11.97 -6.50 5.45
N LEU A 145 -11.73 -6.85 4.20
CA LEU A 145 -12.70 -6.71 3.13
C LEU A 145 -13.40 -8.06 2.94
N VAL A 146 -14.71 -8.03 2.77
CA VAL A 146 -15.52 -9.16 2.31
C VAL A 146 -16.12 -8.75 0.98
N TYR A 147 -15.82 -9.49 -0.07
CA TYR A 147 -16.07 -9.07 -1.44
C TYR A 147 -16.58 -10.20 -2.33
N GLN A 148 -17.25 -9.81 -3.38
CA GLN A 148 -17.59 -10.65 -4.55
C GLN A 148 -17.36 -9.84 -5.82
N SER A 149 -17.53 -10.45 -6.99
CA SER A 149 -17.38 -9.79 -8.30
C SER A 149 -18.23 -8.52 -8.42
N ASP A 150 -17.98 -7.75 -9.48
CA ASP A 150 -18.70 -6.52 -9.81
C ASP A 150 -18.58 -5.39 -8.75
N CYS A 151 -17.43 -5.33 -8.07
CA CYS A 151 -17.16 -4.28 -7.07
C CYS A 151 -18.15 -4.28 -5.90
N VAL A 152 -18.63 -5.46 -5.49
CA VAL A 152 -19.44 -5.58 -4.28
C VAL A 152 -18.54 -5.85 -3.10
N ILE A 153 -18.27 -4.81 -2.31
CA ILE A 153 -17.27 -4.85 -1.24
C ILE A 153 -17.87 -4.34 0.07
N TYR A 154 -17.63 -5.08 1.14
CA TYR A 154 -17.95 -4.70 2.51
C TYR A 154 -16.68 -4.66 3.35
N TYR A 155 -16.58 -3.68 4.22
CA TYR A 155 -15.49 -3.54 5.17
C TYR A 155 -15.97 -3.85 6.58
N THR A 156 -15.14 -4.55 7.35
CA THR A 156 -15.29 -4.75 8.79
C THR A 156 -14.00 -4.34 9.50
N ALA A 157 -14.12 -3.65 10.62
CA ALA A 157 -13.00 -3.28 11.49
C ALA A 157 -12.88 -4.20 12.71
N ASP A 158 -13.94 -4.92 13.05
CA ASP A 158 -14.19 -5.64 14.29
C ASP A 158 -14.29 -7.17 14.14
N HIS A 159 -13.69 -7.71 13.06
CA HIS A 159 -13.64 -9.15 12.78
C HIS A 159 -15.03 -9.75 12.56
N TYR A 160 -15.79 -9.10 11.65
CA TYR A 160 -17.10 -9.50 11.14
C TYR A 160 -18.30 -9.24 12.07
N GLU A 161 -18.15 -8.46 13.14
CA GLU A 161 -19.29 -8.06 13.99
C GLU A 161 -20.18 -7.02 13.28
N THR A 162 -19.55 -6.07 12.56
CA THR A 162 -20.27 -5.07 11.76
C THR A 162 -19.67 -4.92 10.36
N PHE A 163 -20.49 -4.46 9.41
CA PHE A 163 -20.07 -4.25 8.02
C PHE A 163 -20.51 -2.87 7.50
N THR A 164 -19.63 -2.25 6.73
CA THR A 164 -19.91 -1.04 5.96
C THR A 164 -19.73 -1.35 4.49
N ARG A 165 -20.76 -1.11 3.66
CA ARG A 165 -20.63 -1.20 2.20
C ARG A 165 -19.69 -0.11 1.71
N LEU A 166 -18.71 -0.47 0.91
CA LEU A 166 -17.84 0.50 0.22
C LEU A 166 -18.42 0.80 -1.16
N GLU A 167 -18.53 2.09 -1.44
CA GLU A 167 -18.91 2.58 -2.77
C GLU A 167 -17.64 2.75 -3.63
N ARG A 168 -17.78 2.68 -4.94
CA ARG A 168 -16.70 2.95 -5.88
C ARG A 168 -16.29 4.44 -5.74
N GLN A 169 -15.02 4.67 -5.43
CA GLN A 169 -14.42 6.01 -5.32
C GLN A 169 -13.70 6.40 -6.60
#